data_5b9d8f4be9e178ba9ba9f74383669f99
#
_entry.id   5b9d8f4be9e178ba9ba9f74383669f99
#
_cell.length_a   1.000
_cell.length_b   1.000
_cell.length_c   1.000
_cell.angle_alpha   90.00
_cell.angle_beta   90.00
_cell.angle_gamma   90.00
#
_symmetry.space_group_name_H-M   'P 1'
#
loop_
_entity.id
_entity.type
_entity.pdbx_description
1 polymer ?
#
loop_
_entity_poly.entity_id
_entity_poly.type
_entity_poly.pdbx_seq_one_letter_code
_entity_poly.pdbx_strand_id
1 'polypeptide(L)'
;LGSWIWQHSAFKEEDHARLDITHHSALTDEEVEKIEKAANTIVSKSMPVEIDNFERGIAEQKYGFRIYQGGVVPVKSVRIVSIGDLDIEACGGTHVKKTSDVNEIKITRTKRIQDGVVRIEFVSGESAKEFVRKSQEYSESKEAEQKLKEQEKLKRIENRQQAKERIPVIAKSLSESNEGTTTIEDITIELTESGKANFCYSSSSNYDDVFHIGLGEALCKADPMLVYCGLFEDGEKIRVIVYAGDNISKQKSAGEIVKNISQILGGAGGGSPNFAQGGGTDKSKIEDAIKNAKTMIFE
;
A
#
# COMPACT_ATOMS: atom_id res chain seq x y z
N LEU A 1 -11.79 30.14 15.17
CA LEU A 1 -12.33 29.24 16.19
C LEU A 1 -13.26 29.96 17.15
N GLY A 2 -12.76 30.87 18.00
CA GLY A 2 -13.63 31.59 18.94
C GLY A 2 -12.84 32.38 19.98
N SER A 3 -13.53 33.24 20.74
CA SER A 3 -12.91 34.11 21.75
C SER A 3 -12.38 33.37 22.99
N TRP A 4 -12.71 32.09 23.12
CA TRP A 4 -12.21 31.20 24.20
C TRP A 4 -10.83 30.59 23.91
N ILE A 5 -10.28 30.82 22.73
CA ILE A 5 -8.98 30.30 22.37
C ILE A 5 -7.91 31.06 23.14
N TRP A 6 -7.04 30.29 23.76
CA TRP A 6 -5.89 30.78 24.52
C TRP A 6 -4.67 29.93 24.23
N GLN A 7 -3.50 30.53 24.08
CA GLN A 7 -2.28 29.78 23.95
C GLN A 7 -1.95 29.07 25.26
N HIS A 8 -1.91 27.74 25.23
CA HIS A 8 -1.50 26.93 26.37
C HIS A 8 0.04 26.74 26.40
N SER A 9 0.63 26.44 25.29
CA SER A 9 2.09 26.40 25.10
C SER A 9 2.47 26.58 23.63
N ALA A 10 3.72 26.92 23.39
CA ALA A 10 4.30 26.97 22.05
C ALA A 10 5.72 26.42 22.08
N PHE A 11 6.13 25.81 20.97
CA PHE A 11 7.49 25.29 20.78
C PHE A 11 7.91 25.52 19.33
N LYS A 12 9.16 25.91 19.12
CA LYS A 12 9.68 26.25 17.79
C LYS A 12 11.06 25.66 17.63
N GLU A 13 11.25 24.97 16.53
CA GLU A 13 12.56 24.50 16.03
C GLU A 13 12.81 25.06 14.63
N GLU A 14 13.94 24.72 14.05
CA GLU A 14 14.36 25.24 12.75
C GLU A 14 13.42 24.77 11.62
N ASP A 15 12.99 23.53 11.69
CA ASP A 15 12.23 22.83 10.65
C ASP A 15 10.73 22.68 10.95
N HIS A 16 10.32 22.83 12.21
CA HIS A 16 8.91 22.70 12.60
C HIS A 16 8.56 23.54 13.84
N ALA A 17 7.27 23.77 14.01
CA ALA A 17 6.74 24.45 15.18
C ALA A 17 5.42 23.81 15.62
N ARG A 18 5.07 24.02 16.89
CA ARG A 18 3.77 23.63 17.43
C ARG A 18 3.18 24.73 18.29
N LEU A 19 1.87 24.82 18.25
CA LEU A 19 1.06 25.68 19.11
C LEU A 19 -0.01 24.81 19.78
N ASP A 20 -0.01 24.82 21.10
CA ASP A 20 -1.05 24.17 21.89
C ASP A 20 -2.07 25.24 22.32
N ILE A 21 -3.32 25.06 21.99
CA ILE A 21 -4.40 26.01 22.23
C ILE A 21 -5.51 25.39 23.10
N THR A 22 -6.20 26.22 23.85
CA THR A 22 -7.43 25.77 24.53
C THR A 22 -8.54 25.58 23.51
N HIS A 23 -9.10 24.37 23.45
CA HIS A 23 -10.25 24.07 22.61
C HIS A 23 -10.99 22.83 23.15
N HIS A 24 -12.31 22.84 23.07
CA HIS A 24 -13.18 21.83 23.69
C HIS A 24 -13.21 20.49 22.95
N SER A 25 -12.84 20.45 21.66
CA SER A 25 -12.87 19.25 20.82
C SER A 25 -11.62 19.17 19.92
N ALA A 26 -11.40 18.02 19.28
CA ALA A 26 -10.46 17.93 18.18
C ALA A 26 -10.90 18.85 17.03
N LEU A 27 -9.96 19.44 16.31
CA LEU A 27 -10.24 20.26 15.14
C LEU A 27 -10.71 19.38 13.99
N THR A 28 -11.73 19.85 13.29
CA THR A 28 -12.18 19.25 12.02
C THR A 28 -11.28 19.70 10.88
N ASP A 29 -11.31 18.96 9.77
CA ASP A 29 -10.51 19.31 8.56
C ASP A 29 -10.90 20.70 8.06
N GLU A 30 -12.18 21.07 8.09
CA GLU A 30 -12.65 22.41 7.72
C GLU A 30 -12.10 23.52 8.62
N GLU A 31 -11.98 23.26 9.93
CA GLU A 31 -11.37 24.20 10.86
C GLU A 31 -9.89 24.36 10.62
N VAL A 32 -9.20 23.27 10.34
CA VAL A 32 -7.76 23.28 9.97
C VAL A 32 -7.52 24.10 8.71
N GLU A 33 -8.32 23.88 7.67
CA GLU A 33 -8.22 24.66 6.42
C GLU A 33 -8.48 26.15 6.65
N LYS A 34 -9.50 26.49 7.47
CA LYS A 34 -9.79 27.88 7.81
C LYS A 34 -8.64 28.56 8.57
N ILE A 35 -8.03 27.86 9.53
CA ILE A 35 -6.89 28.38 10.29
C ILE A 35 -5.69 28.59 9.35
N GLU A 36 -5.34 27.62 8.55
CA GLU A 36 -4.24 27.69 7.60
C GLU A 36 -4.44 28.83 6.60
N LYS A 37 -5.63 28.95 6.02
CA LYS A 37 -5.98 30.02 5.10
C LYS A 37 -5.93 31.41 5.76
N ALA A 38 -6.42 31.53 7.00
CA ALA A 38 -6.37 32.78 7.73
C ALA A 38 -4.92 33.19 8.03
N ALA A 39 -4.07 32.26 8.48
CA ALA A 39 -2.66 32.49 8.72
C ALA A 39 -1.93 32.96 7.45
N ASN A 40 -2.10 32.27 6.34
CA ASN A 40 -1.48 32.63 5.06
C ASN A 40 -2.03 33.97 4.49
N THR A 41 -3.29 34.30 4.78
CA THR A 41 -3.82 35.63 4.44
C THR A 41 -3.12 36.76 5.20
N ILE A 42 -2.76 36.51 6.48
CA ILE A 42 -1.98 37.48 7.27
C ILE A 42 -0.55 37.60 6.74
N VAL A 43 0.07 36.47 6.42
CA VAL A 43 1.40 36.42 5.78
C VAL A 43 1.40 37.27 4.51
N SER A 44 0.41 37.10 3.63
CA SER A 44 0.34 37.82 2.35
C SER A 44 0.13 39.34 2.47
N LYS A 45 -0.45 39.82 3.60
CA LYS A 45 -0.64 41.24 3.88
C LYS A 45 0.66 42.00 4.15
N SER A 46 1.74 41.29 4.41
CA SER A 46 3.07 41.88 4.71
C SER A 46 3.04 42.98 5.81
N MET A 47 2.31 42.66 6.90
CA MET A 47 2.13 43.58 8.02
C MET A 47 3.44 43.73 8.80
N PRO A 48 3.79 44.94 9.27
CA PRO A 48 4.96 45.14 10.12
C PRO A 48 4.78 44.45 11.47
N VAL A 49 5.88 43.89 12.00
CA VAL A 49 5.97 43.34 13.36
C VAL A 49 6.75 44.33 14.19
N GLU A 50 6.08 45.04 15.08
CA GLU A 50 6.67 46.08 15.93
C GLU A 50 7.03 45.51 17.29
N ILE A 51 8.10 46.00 17.86
CA ILE A 51 8.64 45.55 19.14
C ILE A 51 8.95 46.72 20.01
N ASP A 52 8.24 46.84 21.12
CA ASP A 52 8.42 47.92 22.08
C ASP A 52 8.61 47.36 23.50
N ASN A 53 9.27 48.13 24.35
CA ASN A 53 9.42 47.82 25.76
C ASN A 53 8.62 48.79 26.62
N PHE A 54 7.80 48.30 27.48
CA PHE A 54 6.96 49.06 28.38
C PHE A 54 7.24 48.70 29.83
N GLU A 55 7.10 49.67 30.73
CA GLU A 55 6.92 49.33 32.14
C GLU A 55 5.64 48.46 32.28
N ARG A 56 5.73 47.43 33.13
CA ARG A 56 4.67 46.43 33.25
C ARG A 56 3.29 47.03 33.50
N GLY A 57 3.21 47.97 34.47
CA GLY A 57 1.93 48.61 34.81
C GLY A 57 1.32 49.39 33.64
N ILE A 58 2.16 50.01 32.83
CA ILE A 58 1.75 50.77 31.63
C ILE A 58 1.28 49.79 30.55
N ALA A 59 1.99 48.68 30.33
CA ALA A 59 1.56 47.64 29.36
C ALA A 59 0.20 47.03 29.72
N GLU A 60 0.04 46.66 31.00
CA GLU A 60 -1.20 46.05 31.51
C GLU A 60 -2.38 47.06 31.46
N GLN A 61 -2.14 48.33 31.76
CA GLN A 61 -3.20 49.35 31.65
C GLN A 61 -3.60 49.60 30.19
N LYS A 62 -2.64 49.59 29.26
CA LYS A 62 -2.88 49.86 27.83
C LYS A 62 -3.51 48.70 27.08
N TYR A 63 -3.04 47.47 27.33
CA TYR A 63 -3.34 46.29 26.52
C TYR A 63 -4.12 45.23 27.28
N GLY A 64 -4.25 45.33 28.59
CA GLY A 64 -4.89 44.32 29.45
C GLY A 64 -4.01 43.09 29.64
N PHE A 65 -4.55 42.08 30.36
CA PHE A 65 -3.83 40.84 30.68
C PHE A 65 -3.78 39.83 29.52
N ARG A 66 -4.46 40.09 28.42
CA ARG A 66 -4.44 39.21 27.23
C ARG A 66 -3.06 39.15 26.55
N ILE A 67 -2.19 40.08 26.85
CA ILE A 67 -0.80 40.08 26.38
C ILE A 67 0.03 38.90 26.93
N TYR A 68 -0.45 38.19 27.94
CA TYR A 68 0.27 37.10 28.59
C TYR A 68 -0.20 35.72 28.08
N GLN A 69 -0.12 35.53 26.81
CA GLN A 69 -0.36 34.23 26.20
C GLN A 69 0.76 33.24 26.60
N GLY A 70 0.38 32.11 27.21
CA GLY A 70 1.36 31.11 27.67
C GLY A 70 1.98 31.38 29.04
N GLY A 71 1.51 32.40 29.78
CA GLY A 71 1.91 32.66 31.17
C GLY A 71 2.50 34.06 31.43
N VAL A 72 2.39 34.49 32.68
CA VAL A 72 2.89 35.80 33.12
C VAL A 72 4.41 35.79 33.28
N VAL A 73 5.08 36.73 32.65
CA VAL A 73 6.54 36.94 32.81
C VAL A 73 6.79 37.84 34.03
N PRO A 74 7.51 37.38 35.06
CA PRO A 74 7.72 38.14 36.31
C PRO A 74 8.86 39.18 36.18
N VAL A 75 8.68 40.16 35.27
CA VAL A 75 9.68 41.24 35.01
C VAL A 75 9.06 42.59 35.18
N LYS A 76 9.91 43.61 35.49
CA LYS A 76 9.46 45.02 35.62
C LYS A 76 9.17 45.67 34.28
N SER A 77 9.89 45.31 33.23
CA SER A 77 9.71 45.81 31.87
C SER A 77 9.29 44.65 30.97
N VAL A 78 8.23 44.82 30.25
CA VAL A 78 7.63 43.80 29.35
C VAL A 78 7.92 44.18 27.91
N ARG A 79 8.50 43.25 27.18
CA ARG A 79 8.69 43.36 25.73
C ARG A 79 7.41 42.99 25.02
N ILE A 80 6.78 43.96 24.39
CA ILE A 80 5.53 43.81 23.64
C ILE A 80 5.88 43.66 22.17
N VAL A 81 5.27 42.65 21.54
CA VAL A 81 5.31 42.38 20.10
C VAL A 81 3.91 42.59 19.56
N SER A 82 3.77 43.43 18.55
CA SER A 82 2.48 43.72 17.91
C SER A 82 2.51 43.53 16.42
N ILE A 83 1.41 43.02 15.87
CA ILE A 83 1.18 42.88 14.43
C ILE A 83 -0.04 43.75 14.09
N GLY A 84 0.20 45.04 13.97
CA GLY A 84 -0.83 46.05 13.85
C GLY A 84 -1.88 45.89 14.96
N ASP A 85 -3.17 46.00 14.62
CA ASP A 85 -4.29 45.76 15.55
C ASP A 85 -4.72 44.30 15.64
N LEU A 86 -4.01 43.38 14.92
CA LEU A 86 -4.41 41.97 14.82
C LEU A 86 -4.09 41.22 16.09
N ASP A 87 -2.87 41.37 16.60
CA ASP A 87 -2.38 40.69 17.80
C ASP A 87 -1.30 41.47 18.54
N ILE A 88 -1.33 41.36 19.85
CA ILE A 88 -0.41 42.05 20.75
C ILE A 88 -0.06 41.11 21.89
N GLU A 89 1.21 40.71 22.00
CA GLU A 89 1.67 39.76 22.99
C GLU A 89 2.96 40.20 23.72
N ALA A 90 3.06 39.79 24.97
CA ALA A 90 4.30 39.88 25.74
C ALA A 90 5.20 38.69 25.38
N CYS A 91 6.17 38.88 24.52
CA CYS A 91 7.01 37.80 24.02
C CYS A 91 8.51 38.20 24.03
N GLY A 92 9.34 37.34 24.64
CA GLY A 92 10.79 37.48 24.68
C GLY A 92 11.54 36.84 23.49
N GLY A 93 10.84 36.14 22.59
CA GLY A 93 11.42 35.42 21.47
C GLY A 93 11.94 36.32 20.34
N THR A 94 12.56 35.70 19.35
CA THR A 94 12.95 36.36 18.09
C THR A 94 11.75 36.41 17.15
N HIS A 95 11.64 37.51 16.39
CA HIS A 95 10.53 37.72 15.46
C HIS A 95 11.05 38.25 14.12
N VAL A 96 10.32 37.97 13.08
CA VAL A 96 10.50 38.55 11.74
C VAL A 96 10.12 40.04 11.76
N LYS A 97 10.54 40.80 10.77
CA LYS A 97 10.21 42.24 10.67
C LYS A 97 8.82 42.47 10.05
N LYS A 98 8.36 41.57 9.23
CA LYS A 98 7.03 41.61 8.60
C LYS A 98 6.46 40.19 8.51
N THR A 99 5.15 40.09 8.47
CA THR A 99 4.48 38.81 8.37
C THR A 99 4.84 38.05 7.09
N SER A 100 5.14 38.73 5.99
CA SER A 100 5.57 38.10 4.73
C SER A 100 6.92 37.36 4.83
N ASP A 101 7.76 37.70 5.79
CA ASP A 101 9.07 37.04 5.96
C ASP A 101 8.93 35.59 6.48
N VAL A 102 7.74 35.21 7.00
CA VAL A 102 7.42 33.85 7.40
C VAL A 102 7.23 32.94 6.18
N ASN A 103 6.89 33.52 5.03
CA ASN A 103 6.48 32.82 3.82
C ASN A 103 5.22 31.94 4.06
N GLU A 104 5.08 30.85 3.30
CA GLU A 104 3.94 29.97 3.43
C GLU A 104 3.93 29.21 4.75
N ILE A 105 2.76 29.09 5.36
CA ILE A 105 2.51 28.24 6.53
C ILE A 105 1.69 27.04 6.11
N LYS A 106 2.12 25.84 6.52
CA LYS A 106 1.39 24.60 6.30
C LYS A 106 1.16 23.86 7.62
N ILE A 107 -0.09 23.57 7.95
CA ILE A 107 -0.42 22.73 9.11
C ILE A 107 -0.18 21.27 8.72
N THR A 108 0.71 20.62 9.46
CA THR A 108 1.12 19.23 9.17
C THR A 108 0.27 18.21 9.93
N ARG A 109 -0.17 18.60 11.14
CA ARG A 109 -0.96 17.73 12.01
C ARG A 109 -1.71 18.51 13.06
N THR A 110 -2.87 17.99 13.46
CA THR A 110 -3.57 18.42 14.66
C THR A 110 -3.89 17.23 15.56
N LYS A 111 -3.84 17.42 16.87
CA LYS A 111 -4.10 16.36 17.84
C LYS A 111 -4.62 16.94 19.16
N ARG A 112 -5.72 16.39 19.68
CA ARG A 112 -6.12 16.62 21.06
C ARG A 112 -5.12 15.93 21.98
N ILE A 113 -4.43 16.67 22.84
CA ILE A 113 -3.37 16.14 23.71
C ILE A 113 -3.85 15.88 25.12
N GLN A 114 -4.86 16.63 25.56
CA GLN A 114 -5.57 16.45 26.83
C GLN A 114 -6.95 17.10 26.77
N ASP A 115 -7.75 16.97 27.82
CA ASP A 115 -9.05 17.63 27.90
C ASP A 115 -8.88 19.16 27.80
N GLY A 116 -9.60 19.74 26.85
CA GLY A 116 -9.59 21.18 26.61
C GLY A 116 -8.33 21.72 25.93
N VAL A 117 -7.40 20.87 25.44
CA VAL A 117 -6.19 21.33 24.75
C VAL A 117 -5.93 20.58 23.46
N VAL A 118 -5.80 21.33 22.39
CA VAL A 118 -5.46 20.84 21.06
C VAL A 118 -4.09 21.38 20.62
N ARG A 119 -3.27 20.48 20.09
CA ARG A 119 -1.99 20.79 19.46
C ARG A 119 -2.16 20.99 17.97
N ILE A 120 -1.57 22.04 17.44
CA ILE A 120 -1.41 22.32 16.02
C ILE A 120 0.08 22.27 15.73
N GLU A 121 0.52 21.33 14.89
CA GLU A 121 1.89 21.23 14.38
C GLU A 121 1.91 21.84 12.98
N PHE A 122 2.92 22.64 12.69
CA PHE A 122 3.01 23.35 11.43
C PHE A 122 4.46 23.61 11.02
N VAL A 123 4.64 23.84 9.76
CA VAL A 123 5.90 24.23 9.13
C VAL A 123 5.72 25.54 8.38
N SER A 124 6.82 26.27 8.12
CA SER A 124 6.77 27.52 7.37
C SER A 124 7.95 27.62 6.40
N GLY A 125 7.85 28.56 5.45
CA GLY A 125 8.92 28.84 4.51
C GLY A 125 9.32 27.65 3.66
N GLU A 126 10.59 27.34 3.62
CA GLU A 126 11.12 26.24 2.80
C GLU A 126 10.64 24.85 3.28
N SER A 127 10.53 24.65 4.60
CA SER A 127 9.97 23.42 5.17
C SER A 127 8.51 23.19 4.76
N ALA A 128 7.71 24.25 4.58
CA ALA A 128 6.35 24.14 4.09
C ALA A 128 6.31 23.65 2.63
N LYS A 129 7.15 24.20 1.76
CA LYS A 129 7.26 23.78 0.36
C LYS A 129 7.69 22.31 0.25
N GLU A 130 8.69 21.93 1.05
CA GLU A 130 9.15 20.53 1.07
C GLU A 130 8.07 19.57 1.56
N PHE A 131 7.32 19.94 2.58
CA PHE A 131 6.19 19.15 3.08
C PHE A 131 5.12 18.95 1.99
N VAL A 132 4.73 20.01 1.29
CA VAL A 132 3.75 19.95 0.19
C VAL A 132 4.25 19.03 -0.92
N ARG A 133 5.52 19.18 -1.36
CA ARG A 133 6.13 18.33 -2.37
C ARG A 133 6.09 16.85 -1.98
N LYS A 134 6.56 16.50 -0.77
CA LYS A 134 6.55 15.12 -0.26
C LYS A 134 5.13 14.54 -0.15
N SER A 135 4.16 15.38 0.25
CA SER A 135 2.76 14.96 0.34
C SER A 135 2.16 14.65 -1.04
N GLN A 136 2.51 15.43 -2.06
CA GLN A 136 2.09 15.19 -3.44
C GLN A 136 2.72 13.91 -4.00
N GLU A 137 4.03 13.73 -3.87
CA GLU A 137 4.73 12.52 -4.30
C GLU A 137 4.14 11.25 -3.64
N TYR A 138 3.80 11.33 -2.35
CA TYR A 138 3.16 10.22 -1.64
C TYR A 138 1.74 9.93 -2.13
N SER A 139 0.94 10.95 -2.42
CA SER A 139 -0.42 10.75 -2.97
C SER A 139 -0.38 10.15 -4.38
N GLU A 140 0.50 10.66 -5.25
CA GLU A 140 0.70 10.14 -6.61
C GLU A 140 1.16 8.67 -6.61
N SER A 141 2.09 8.32 -5.70
CA SER A 141 2.54 6.93 -5.56
C SER A 141 1.45 5.99 -5.11
N LYS A 142 0.59 6.41 -4.18
CA LYS A 142 -0.57 5.64 -3.73
C LYS A 142 -1.62 5.45 -4.83
N GLU A 143 -1.91 6.50 -5.57
CA GLU A 143 -2.84 6.41 -6.70
C GLU A 143 -2.33 5.48 -7.79
N ALA A 144 -1.03 5.53 -8.10
CA ALA A 144 -0.40 4.61 -9.04
C ALA A 144 -0.49 3.15 -8.57
N GLU A 145 -0.22 2.90 -7.29
CA GLU A 145 -0.34 1.56 -6.69
C GLU A 145 -1.80 1.04 -6.72
N GLN A 146 -2.77 1.91 -6.44
CA GLN A 146 -4.19 1.53 -6.52
C GLN A 146 -4.61 1.21 -7.94
N LYS A 147 -4.21 2.02 -8.93
CA LYS A 147 -4.49 1.76 -10.36
C LYS A 147 -3.89 0.44 -10.82
N LEU A 148 -2.66 0.13 -10.39
CA LEU A 148 -2.01 -1.15 -10.73
C LEU A 148 -2.80 -2.33 -10.15
N LYS A 149 -3.19 -2.27 -8.88
CA LYS A 149 -4.01 -3.32 -8.23
C LYS A 149 -5.37 -3.51 -8.90
N GLU A 150 -5.97 -2.43 -9.36
CA GLU A 150 -7.25 -2.49 -10.09
C GLU A 150 -7.07 -3.12 -11.47
N GLN A 151 -6.02 -2.79 -12.20
CA GLN A 151 -5.68 -3.42 -13.48
C GLN A 151 -5.39 -4.92 -13.33
N GLU A 152 -4.63 -5.32 -12.32
CA GLU A 152 -4.38 -6.73 -12.02
C GLU A 152 -5.68 -7.49 -11.70
N LYS A 153 -6.59 -6.86 -10.95
CA LYS A 153 -7.90 -7.44 -10.65
C LYS A 153 -8.75 -7.64 -11.89
N LEU A 154 -8.79 -6.64 -12.79
CA LEU A 154 -9.51 -6.75 -14.07
C LEU A 154 -8.92 -7.86 -14.94
N LYS A 155 -7.60 -7.92 -15.08
CA LYS A 155 -6.91 -8.98 -15.83
C LYS A 155 -7.23 -10.37 -15.30
N ARG A 156 -7.29 -10.54 -13.96
CA ARG A 156 -7.71 -11.84 -13.35
C ARG A 156 -9.16 -12.19 -13.66
N ILE A 157 -10.06 -11.22 -13.76
CA ILE A 157 -11.45 -11.46 -14.15
C ILE A 157 -11.53 -11.91 -15.60
N GLU A 158 -10.81 -11.24 -16.49
CA GLU A 158 -10.74 -11.60 -17.92
C GLU A 158 -10.16 -13.01 -18.11
N ASN A 159 -9.04 -13.33 -17.45
CA ASN A 159 -8.43 -14.64 -17.48
C ASN A 159 -9.41 -15.73 -17.00
N ARG A 160 -10.18 -15.48 -15.93
CA ARG A 160 -11.21 -16.42 -15.45
C ARG A 160 -12.32 -16.64 -16.47
N GLN A 161 -12.72 -15.61 -17.17
CA GLN A 161 -13.77 -15.71 -18.17
C GLN A 161 -13.27 -16.50 -19.38
N GLN A 162 -12.07 -16.20 -19.88
CA GLN A 162 -11.43 -16.95 -20.96
C GLN A 162 -11.21 -18.43 -20.57
N ALA A 163 -10.76 -18.69 -19.34
CA ALA A 163 -10.60 -20.06 -18.84
C ALA A 163 -11.92 -20.85 -18.86
N LYS A 164 -13.03 -20.24 -18.42
CA LYS A 164 -14.36 -20.90 -18.44
C LYS A 164 -14.82 -21.28 -19.85
N GLU A 165 -14.49 -20.48 -20.84
CA GLU A 165 -14.88 -20.74 -22.23
C GLU A 165 -13.98 -21.77 -22.92
N ARG A 166 -12.68 -21.74 -22.63
CA ARG A 166 -11.66 -22.58 -23.30
C ARG A 166 -11.48 -23.96 -22.68
N ILE A 167 -11.51 -24.07 -21.35
CA ILE A 167 -11.31 -25.33 -20.64
C ILE A 167 -12.21 -26.49 -21.16
N PRO A 168 -13.52 -26.30 -21.34
CA PRO A 168 -14.38 -27.37 -21.85
C PRO A 168 -14.01 -27.85 -23.27
N VAL A 169 -13.58 -26.90 -24.12
CA VAL A 169 -13.19 -27.21 -25.50
C VAL A 169 -11.91 -28.03 -25.53
N ILE A 170 -10.90 -27.59 -24.74
CA ILE A 170 -9.62 -28.31 -24.63
C ILE A 170 -9.81 -29.68 -23.99
N ALA A 171 -10.59 -29.77 -22.92
CA ALA A 171 -10.86 -31.03 -22.24
C ALA A 171 -11.57 -32.05 -23.18
N LYS A 172 -12.50 -31.57 -24.00
CA LYS A 172 -13.17 -32.41 -25.00
C LYS A 172 -12.19 -32.88 -26.08
N SER A 173 -11.38 -31.97 -26.64
CA SER A 173 -10.39 -32.34 -27.67
C SER A 173 -9.38 -33.36 -27.17
N LEU A 174 -8.98 -33.24 -25.87
CA LEU A 174 -8.08 -34.19 -25.24
C LEU A 174 -8.71 -35.57 -25.00
N SER A 175 -9.99 -35.64 -24.66
CA SER A 175 -10.71 -36.92 -24.50
C SER A 175 -10.89 -37.69 -25.81
N GLU A 176 -10.76 -37.01 -26.94
CA GLU A 176 -10.83 -37.58 -28.29
C GLU A 176 -9.42 -37.86 -28.89
N SER A 177 -8.34 -37.44 -28.20
CA SER A 177 -6.97 -37.59 -28.66
C SER A 177 -6.36 -38.92 -28.17
N ASN A 178 -5.51 -39.52 -29.01
CA ASN A 178 -4.67 -40.65 -28.63
C ASN A 178 -3.41 -40.20 -27.90
N GLU A 179 -2.69 -41.17 -27.33
CA GLU A 179 -1.36 -40.95 -26.72
C GLU A 179 -0.42 -40.15 -27.65
N GLY A 180 0.26 -39.15 -27.11
CA GLY A 180 1.21 -38.31 -27.84
C GLY A 180 1.18 -36.83 -27.45
N THR A 181 1.91 -36.06 -28.20
CA THR A 181 1.99 -34.58 -28.01
C THR A 181 1.05 -33.87 -28.97
N THR A 182 0.16 -33.07 -28.42
CA THR A 182 -0.80 -32.25 -29.18
C THR A 182 -0.66 -30.80 -28.76
N THR A 183 -0.64 -29.91 -29.75
CA THR A 183 -0.73 -28.46 -29.47
C THR A 183 -2.13 -27.98 -29.80
N ILE A 184 -2.82 -27.47 -28.78
CA ILE A 184 -4.15 -26.88 -28.93
C ILE A 184 -4.01 -25.41 -28.63
N GLU A 185 -4.21 -24.56 -29.62
CA GLU A 185 -3.92 -23.12 -29.57
C GLU A 185 -2.47 -22.86 -29.09
N ASP A 186 -2.30 -22.24 -27.93
CA ASP A 186 -0.98 -21.88 -27.36
C ASP A 186 -0.52 -22.84 -26.27
N ILE A 187 -1.20 -23.98 -26.10
CA ILE A 187 -0.87 -24.96 -25.06
C ILE A 187 -0.32 -26.22 -25.71
N THR A 188 0.87 -26.58 -25.31
CA THR A 188 1.43 -27.89 -25.64
C THR A 188 1.04 -28.88 -24.57
N ILE A 189 0.36 -29.93 -24.96
CA ILE A 189 -0.16 -30.99 -24.08
C ILE A 189 0.43 -32.32 -24.50
N GLU A 190 1.00 -33.02 -23.57
CA GLU A 190 1.49 -34.38 -23.76
C GLU A 190 0.67 -35.35 -22.93
N LEU A 191 0.08 -36.36 -23.61
CA LEU A 191 -0.69 -37.46 -23.00
C LEU A 191 0.16 -38.73 -23.05
N THR A 192 0.31 -39.39 -21.90
CA THR A 192 0.97 -40.70 -21.78
C THR A 192 0.06 -41.63 -21.03
N GLU A 193 -0.23 -42.80 -21.63
CA GLU A 193 -1.09 -43.84 -21.07
C GLU A 193 -0.26 -45.09 -20.79
N SER A 194 -0.54 -45.75 -19.68
CA SER A 194 0.21 -46.96 -19.27
C SER A 194 -0.68 -48.00 -18.62
N GLY A 195 -1.92 -48.18 -19.01
CA GLY A 195 -2.82 -49.18 -18.47
C GLY A 195 -3.10 -49.19 -16.96
N LYS A 196 -2.22 -48.52 -16.17
CA LYS A 196 -2.33 -48.37 -14.72
C LYS A 196 -2.61 -46.93 -14.30
N ALA A 197 -2.16 -45.96 -15.09
CA ALA A 197 -2.36 -44.54 -14.83
C ALA A 197 -2.22 -43.75 -16.13
N ASN A 198 -2.83 -42.59 -16.21
CA ASN A 198 -2.71 -41.67 -17.31
C ASN A 198 -2.03 -40.37 -16.81
N PHE A 199 -1.16 -39.80 -17.63
CA PHE A 199 -0.47 -38.58 -17.31
C PHE A 199 -0.68 -37.53 -18.40
N CYS A 200 -1.11 -36.33 -17.99
CA CYS A 200 -1.26 -35.18 -18.86
C CYS A 200 -0.34 -34.05 -18.39
N TYR A 201 0.59 -33.67 -19.22
CA TYR A 201 1.45 -32.53 -18.98
C TYR A 201 1.05 -31.38 -19.90
N SER A 202 0.94 -30.16 -19.38
CA SER A 202 0.75 -28.99 -20.20
C SER A 202 1.72 -27.88 -19.80
N SER A 203 2.26 -27.18 -20.80
CA SER A 203 3.08 -25.99 -20.60
C SER A 203 2.49 -24.82 -21.41
N SER A 204 2.54 -23.64 -20.83
CA SER A 204 2.02 -22.43 -21.45
C SER A 204 2.72 -21.18 -20.91
N SER A 205 2.95 -20.22 -21.78
CA SER A 205 3.41 -18.88 -21.39
C SER A 205 2.26 -17.87 -21.24
N ASN A 206 1.06 -18.19 -21.74
CA ASN A 206 -0.07 -17.27 -21.85
C ASN A 206 -1.19 -17.51 -20.85
N TYR A 207 -1.12 -18.59 -20.06
CA TYR A 207 -2.16 -18.96 -19.12
C TYR A 207 -1.61 -19.00 -17.70
N ASP A 208 -2.45 -18.58 -16.76
CA ASP A 208 -2.13 -18.46 -15.33
C ASP A 208 -2.60 -19.67 -14.51
N ASP A 209 -2.47 -19.56 -13.20
CA ASP A 209 -2.91 -20.58 -12.24
C ASP A 209 -4.40 -20.92 -12.38
N VAL A 210 -5.24 -19.94 -12.65
CA VAL A 210 -6.71 -20.15 -12.77
C VAL A 210 -7.03 -21.11 -13.90
N PHE A 211 -6.35 -20.96 -15.03
CA PHE A 211 -6.52 -21.85 -16.18
C PHE A 211 -6.07 -23.28 -15.88
N HIS A 212 -4.82 -23.44 -15.38
CA HIS A 212 -4.27 -24.77 -15.09
C HIS A 212 -5.02 -25.49 -13.97
N ILE A 213 -5.53 -24.76 -12.97
CA ILE A 213 -6.41 -25.31 -11.93
C ILE A 213 -7.71 -25.84 -12.57
N GLY A 214 -8.37 -25.03 -13.37
CA GLY A 214 -9.64 -25.42 -14.00
C GLY A 214 -9.48 -26.54 -15.02
N LEU A 215 -8.41 -26.55 -15.80
CA LEU A 215 -8.14 -27.62 -16.76
C LEU A 215 -7.84 -28.96 -16.04
N GLY A 216 -6.99 -28.93 -15.02
CA GLY A 216 -6.65 -30.10 -14.21
C GLY A 216 -7.90 -30.71 -13.53
N GLU A 217 -8.77 -29.86 -12.95
CA GLU A 217 -10.02 -30.29 -12.36
C GLU A 217 -10.94 -30.95 -13.39
N ALA A 218 -11.12 -30.33 -14.57
CA ALA A 218 -12.00 -30.87 -15.63
C ALA A 218 -11.48 -32.20 -16.16
N LEU A 219 -10.18 -32.34 -16.42
CA LEU A 219 -9.57 -33.54 -16.93
C LEU A 219 -9.60 -34.70 -15.91
N CYS A 220 -9.21 -34.44 -14.67
CA CYS A 220 -9.22 -35.47 -13.61
C CYS A 220 -10.62 -35.90 -13.17
N LYS A 221 -11.63 -35.02 -13.39
CA LYS A 221 -13.03 -35.39 -13.20
C LYS A 221 -13.54 -36.31 -14.32
N ALA A 222 -13.07 -36.10 -15.55
CA ALA A 222 -13.41 -36.96 -16.70
C ALA A 222 -12.68 -38.30 -16.63
N ASP A 223 -11.44 -38.33 -16.17
CA ASP A 223 -10.62 -39.52 -15.98
C ASP A 223 -10.06 -39.60 -14.54
N PRO A 224 -10.69 -40.48 -13.68
CA PRO A 224 -10.21 -40.64 -12.29
C PRO A 224 -8.83 -41.32 -12.14
N MET A 225 -8.25 -41.84 -13.21
CA MET A 225 -6.89 -42.41 -13.25
C MET A 225 -5.84 -41.44 -13.78
N LEU A 226 -6.23 -40.22 -14.14
CA LEU A 226 -5.35 -39.21 -14.70
C LEU A 226 -4.61 -38.43 -13.59
N VAL A 227 -3.33 -38.17 -13.84
CA VAL A 227 -2.56 -37.11 -13.16
C VAL A 227 -2.30 -35.98 -14.16
N TYR A 228 -2.78 -34.81 -13.87
CA TYR A 228 -2.52 -33.62 -14.64
C TYR A 228 -1.39 -32.82 -14.01
N CYS A 229 -0.45 -32.34 -14.81
CA CYS A 229 0.66 -31.47 -14.41
C CYS A 229 0.73 -30.25 -15.33
N GLY A 230 0.33 -29.09 -14.84
CA GLY A 230 0.41 -27.82 -15.56
C GLY A 230 1.59 -27.01 -15.10
N LEU A 231 2.42 -26.52 -16.05
CA LEU A 231 3.50 -25.59 -15.80
C LEU A 231 3.26 -24.27 -16.53
N PHE A 232 3.54 -23.17 -15.87
CA PHE A 232 3.45 -21.85 -16.49
C PHE A 232 4.48 -20.89 -15.88
N GLU A 233 4.83 -19.87 -16.65
CA GLU A 233 5.77 -18.84 -16.21
C GLU A 233 5.03 -17.72 -15.46
N ASP A 234 5.57 -17.32 -14.31
CA ASP A 234 5.12 -16.20 -13.49
C ASP A 234 6.32 -15.30 -13.18
N GLY A 235 6.64 -14.42 -14.10
CA GLY A 235 7.85 -13.61 -14.08
C GLY A 235 9.13 -14.47 -14.19
N GLU A 236 9.99 -14.39 -13.18
CA GLU A 236 11.22 -15.21 -13.13
C GLU A 236 10.99 -16.64 -12.60
N LYS A 237 9.79 -16.91 -12.10
CA LYS A 237 9.43 -18.19 -11.47
C LYS A 237 8.66 -19.09 -12.44
N ILE A 238 8.80 -20.39 -12.21
CA ILE A 238 7.93 -21.42 -12.81
C ILE A 238 6.94 -21.82 -11.74
N ARG A 239 5.67 -21.81 -12.08
CA ARG A 239 4.60 -22.33 -11.26
C ARG A 239 4.21 -23.72 -11.73
N VAL A 240 3.87 -24.58 -10.79
CA VAL A 240 3.50 -25.96 -11.03
C VAL A 240 2.16 -26.23 -10.36
N ILE A 241 1.20 -26.72 -11.10
CA ILE A 241 -0.11 -27.18 -10.61
C ILE A 241 -0.24 -28.66 -10.91
N VAL A 242 -0.51 -29.46 -9.90
CA VAL A 242 -0.76 -30.91 -10.06
C VAL A 242 -2.14 -31.25 -9.54
N TYR A 243 -2.93 -31.92 -10.38
CA TYR A 243 -4.17 -32.60 -10.03
C TYR A 243 -4.02 -34.10 -10.17
N ALA A 244 -4.61 -34.86 -9.26
CA ALA A 244 -4.70 -36.30 -9.35
C ALA A 244 -6.19 -36.73 -9.20
N GLY A 245 -6.68 -37.51 -10.14
CA GLY A 245 -8.05 -38.04 -10.12
C GLY A 245 -8.31 -38.88 -8.88
N ASP A 246 -9.58 -39.10 -8.55
CA ASP A 246 -9.99 -39.69 -7.26
C ASP A 246 -9.48 -41.14 -7.05
N ASN A 247 -9.24 -41.88 -8.11
CA ASN A 247 -8.74 -43.25 -8.02
C ASN A 247 -7.22 -43.29 -7.89
N ILE A 248 -6.49 -42.48 -8.71
CA ILE A 248 -5.03 -42.49 -8.71
C ILE A 248 -4.46 -41.75 -7.49
N SER A 249 -5.13 -40.74 -6.95
CA SER A 249 -4.71 -39.97 -5.77
C SER A 249 -4.52 -40.83 -4.51
N LYS A 250 -5.17 -41.98 -4.42
CA LYS A 250 -5.02 -42.97 -3.33
C LYS A 250 -3.67 -43.68 -3.36
N GLN A 251 -3.02 -43.72 -4.52
CA GLN A 251 -1.74 -44.39 -4.74
C GLN A 251 -0.62 -43.39 -5.02
N LYS A 252 -0.91 -42.31 -5.72
CA LYS A 252 0.02 -41.29 -6.21
C LYS A 252 -0.48 -39.91 -5.80
N SER A 253 0.09 -39.35 -4.73
CA SER A 253 -0.33 -38.05 -4.17
C SER A 253 0.17 -36.89 -5.01
N ALA A 254 -0.73 -36.00 -5.40
CA ALA A 254 -0.36 -34.73 -6.07
C ALA A 254 0.62 -33.90 -5.21
N GLY A 255 0.49 -33.94 -3.88
CA GLY A 255 1.39 -33.26 -2.95
C GLY A 255 2.83 -33.79 -3.02
N GLU A 256 3.02 -35.09 -3.14
CA GLU A 256 4.36 -35.70 -3.29
C GLU A 256 4.97 -35.40 -4.66
N ILE A 257 4.18 -35.50 -5.72
CA ILE A 257 4.60 -35.19 -7.09
C ILE A 257 5.06 -33.73 -7.19
N VAL A 258 4.25 -32.79 -6.73
CA VAL A 258 4.57 -31.36 -6.77
C VAL A 258 5.81 -31.04 -5.93
N LYS A 259 5.95 -31.66 -4.76
CA LYS A 259 7.13 -31.47 -3.91
C LYS A 259 8.40 -31.87 -4.62
N ASN A 260 8.38 -33.02 -5.31
CA ASN A 260 9.52 -33.51 -6.06
C ASN A 260 9.84 -32.61 -7.26
N ILE A 261 8.86 -32.26 -8.10
CA ILE A 261 9.03 -31.34 -9.23
C ILE A 261 9.63 -30.01 -8.75
N SER A 262 9.06 -29.45 -7.67
CA SER A 262 9.51 -28.15 -7.17
C SER A 262 10.93 -28.20 -6.61
N GLN A 263 11.36 -29.28 -5.97
CA GLN A 263 12.75 -29.47 -5.53
C GLN A 263 13.73 -29.51 -6.70
N ILE A 264 13.38 -30.20 -7.79
CA ILE A 264 14.22 -30.24 -9.00
C ILE A 264 14.34 -28.84 -9.61
N LEU A 265 13.25 -28.05 -9.61
CA LEU A 265 13.22 -26.68 -10.11
C LEU A 265 13.86 -25.65 -9.15
N GLY A 266 14.44 -26.09 -8.04
CA GLY A 266 15.08 -25.21 -7.06
C GLY A 266 14.11 -24.39 -6.20
N GLY A 267 12.94 -24.95 -5.91
CA GLY A 267 11.91 -24.31 -5.10
C GLY A 267 11.20 -25.26 -4.13
N ALA A 268 9.95 -24.96 -3.81
CA ALA A 268 9.13 -25.73 -2.88
C ALA A 268 7.69 -25.85 -3.36
N GLY A 269 7.01 -26.91 -2.89
CA GLY A 269 5.62 -27.17 -3.19
C GLY A 269 4.99 -28.12 -2.20
N GLY A 270 3.64 -28.24 -2.26
CA GLY A 270 2.86 -29.14 -1.44
C GLY A 270 1.37 -28.97 -1.65
N GLY A 271 0.59 -29.81 -1.01
CA GLY A 271 -0.87 -29.79 -1.11
C GLY A 271 -1.50 -31.08 -0.61
N SER A 272 -2.74 -31.31 -1.00
CA SER A 272 -3.50 -32.52 -0.71
C SER A 272 -3.17 -33.67 -1.68
N PRO A 273 -3.67 -34.91 -1.46
CA PRO A 273 -3.50 -35.97 -2.42
C PRO A 273 -4.09 -35.70 -3.81
N ASN A 274 -5.19 -34.95 -3.89
CA ASN A 274 -5.86 -34.66 -5.15
C ASN A 274 -5.39 -33.37 -5.82
N PHE A 275 -4.89 -32.41 -5.04
CA PHE A 275 -4.48 -31.10 -5.55
C PHE A 275 -3.26 -30.56 -4.82
N ALA A 276 -2.29 -30.11 -5.58
CA ALA A 276 -1.10 -29.48 -5.03
C ALA A 276 -0.55 -28.42 -5.97
N GLN A 277 0.20 -27.48 -5.39
CA GLN A 277 0.86 -26.41 -6.15
C GLN A 277 2.26 -26.11 -5.59
N GLY A 278 3.11 -25.64 -6.46
CA GLY A 278 4.48 -25.33 -6.12
C GLY A 278 5.18 -24.56 -7.23
N GLY A 279 6.49 -24.64 -7.25
CA GLY A 279 7.29 -24.03 -8.30
C GLY A 279 8.76 -23.87 -7.93
N GLY A 280 9.50 -23.23 -8.82
CA GLY A 280 10.93 -22.98 -8.65
C GLY A 280 11.42 -21.88 -9.58
N THR A 281 12.73 -21.72 -9.68
CA THR A 281 13.36 -20.67 -10.52
C THR A 281 14.24 -21.23 -11.62
N ASP A 282 14.58 -22.52 -11.56
CA ASP A 282 15.48 -23.17 -12.52
C ASP A 282 14.74 -23.71 -13.73
N LYS A 283 14.58 -22.86 -14.76
CA LYS A 283 13.90 -23.20 -16.02
C LYS A 283 14.62 -24.29 -16.81
N SER A 284 15.93 -24.46 -16.64
CA SER A 284 16.71 -25.45 -17.39
C SER A 284 16.39 -26.88 -17.00
N LYS A 285 15.76 -27.12 -15.86
CA LYS A 285 15.43 -28.43 -15.31
C LYS A 285 13.98 -28.87 -15.50
N ILE A 286 13.21 -28.17 -16.31
CA ILE A 286 11.79 -28.49 -16.55
C ILE A 286 11.65 -29.92 -17.11
N GLU A 287 12.45 -30.28 -18.12
CA GLU A 287 12.39 -31.63 -18.76
C GLU A 287 12.72 -32.74 -17.76
N ASP A 288 13.77 -32.53 -16.93
CA ASP A 288 14.16 -33.50 -15.90
C ASP A 288 13.05 -33.66 -14.85
N ALA A 289 12.41 -32.56 -14.44
CA ALA A 289 11.32 -32.56 -13.48
C ALA A 289 10.11 -33.33 -14.00
N ILE A 290 9.72 -33.14 -15.27
CA ILE A 290 8.62 -33.86 -15.90
C ILE A 290 8.94 -35.34 -16.09
N LYS A 291 10.16 -35.66 -16.52
CA LYS A 291 10.62 -37.05 -16.65
C LYS A 291 10.55 -37.77 -15.30
N ASN A 292 10.98 -37.13 -14.24
CA ASN A 292 10.90 -37.68 -12.90
C ASN A 292 9.44 -37.86 -12.41
N ALA A 293 8.57 -36.88 -12.71
CA ALA A 293 7.14 -37.00 -12.41
C ALA A 293 6.51 -38.23 -13.11
N LYS A 294 6.80 -38.47 -14.39
CA LYS A 294 6.37 -39.66 -15.12
C LYS A 294 6.83 -40.95 -14.44
N THR A 295 8.12 -41.02 -14.06
CA THR A 295 8.65 -42.18 -13.33
C THR A 295 7.86 -42.43 -12.04
N MET A 296 7.62 -41.40 -11.24
CA MET A 296 6.83 -41.54 -10.00
C MET A 296 5.40 -42.03 -10.23
N ILE A 297 4.79 -41.70 -11.36
CA ILE A 297 3.38 -42.07 -11.66
C ILE A 297 3.28 -43.47 -12.19
N PHE A 298 4.22 -43.89 -13.04
CA PHE A 298 4.14 -45.15 -13.79
C PHE A 298 4.83 -46.35 -13.11
N GLU A 299 5.78 -46.09 -12.21
CA GLU A 299 6.41 -47.08 -11.34
C GLU A 299 5.64 -47.27 -10.01
#